data_74386fa4baa4f89b7ba31f8460fc9264
#
_entry.id   74386fa4baa4f89b7ba31f8460fc9264
#
_cell.length_a   1.000
_cell.length_b   1.000
_cell.length_c   1.000
_cell.angle_alpha   90.00
_cell.angle_beta   90.00
_cell.angle_gamma   90.00
#
_symmetry.space_group_name_H-M   'P 1'
#
loop_
_entity.id
_entity.type
_entity.pdbx_description
1 polymer ?
#
loop_
_entity_poly.entity_id
_entity_poly.type
_entity_poly.pdbx_seq_one_letter_code
_entity_poly.pdbx_strand_id
1 'polypeptide(L)'
;MKSVTDETFNNDVIVRSETLPVIVDLWAPWCEPCKSLTPILETVVAKTNSAVELVAVNIDENPQIRQTFQVQSIPAVYAFKDGAVVNGFMGAQGEDAVQEFVDSLLPTEQDTILENLLAEGSEESLSEILLAVPDHVEAVTALAMIFVESDRVDEALALLKRIPESSETRRIEALARTGDITPDEIIERLEYLLERVSGNDEARQEFVDLLDVLGSESDQANSFRRKLASKLF
;
A
#
# COMPACT_ATOMS: atom_id res chain seq x y z
N MET A 1 -19.63 -21.25 -3.09
CA MET A 1 -18.38 -20.75 -3.69
C MET A 1 -18.67 -20.12 -5.06
N LYS A 2 -18.07 -18.97 -5.42
CA LYS A 2 -18.23 -18.26 -6.70
C LYS A 2 -17.29 -18.89 -7.76
N SER A 3 -17.79 -19.07 -8.99
CA SER A 3 -16.94 -19.49 -10.12
C SER A 3 -16.33 -18.26 -10.79
N VAL A 4 -15.04 -18.31 -11.08
CA VAL A 4 -14.25 -17.24 -11.72
C VAL A 4 -13.69 -17.79 -13.03
N THR A 5 -13.64 -16.92 -14.06
CA THR A 5 -13.18 -17.24 -15.41
C THR A 5 -11.98 -16.38 -15.81
N ASP A 6 -11.34 -16.73 -16.94
CA ASP A 6 -10.25 -15.94 -17.52
C ASP A 6 -10.63 -14.45 -17.69
N GLU A 7 -11.91 -14.15 -17.97
CA GLU A 7 -12.41 -12.78 -18.19
C GLU A 7 -12.63 -12.04 -16.87
N THR A 8 -13.06 -12.74 -15.81
CA THR A 8 -13.43 -12.10 -14.53
C THR A 8 -12.32 -12.14 -13.49
N PHE A 9 -11.25 -12.90 -13.71
CA PHE A 9 -10.18 -13.13 -12.74
C PHE A 9 -9.54 -11.84 -12.23
N ASN A 10 -9.30 -10.89 -13.11
CA ASN A 10 -8.70 -9.63 -12.70
C ASN A 10 -9.57 -8.89 -11.66
N ASN A 11 -10.87 -8.78 -11.92
CA ASN A 11 -11.78 -8.05 -11.02
C ASN A 11 -12.12 -8.87 -9.77
N ASP A 12 -12.39 -10.18 -9.96
CA ASP A 12 -12.93 -11.05 -8.91
C ASP A 12 -11.84 -11.62 -7.98
N VAL A 13 -10.56 -11.52 -8.39
CA VAL A 13 -9.42 -12.00 -7.60
C VAL A 13 -8.42 -10.88 -7.35
N ILE A 14 -7.80 -10.30 -8.40
CA ILE A 14 -6.71 -9.34 -8.22
C ILE A 14 -7.20 -8.07 -7.52
N VAL A 15 -8.13 -7.34 -8.12
CA VAL A 15 -8.69 -6.10 -7.54
C VAL A 15 -9.42 -6.40 -6.22
N ARG A 16 -10.15 -7.51 -6.16
CA ARG A 16 -10.86 -7.90 -4.94
C ARG A 16 -9.91 -8.16 -3.77
N SER A 17 -8.74 -8.73 -4.04
CA SER A 17 -7.73 -9.03 -3.03
C SER A 17 -7.07 -7.79 -2.39
N GLU A 18 -7.26 -6.60 -2.95
CA GLU A 18 -6.85 -5.31 -2.35
C GLU A 18 -7.72 -4.94 -1.14
N THR A 19 -8.91 -5.54 -1.01
CA THR A 19 -9.84 -5.25 0.09
C THR A 19 -9.94 -6.36 1.12
N LEU A 20 -9.76 -7.61 0.72
CA LEU A 20 -9.75 -8.78 1.60
C LEU A 20 -9.06 -9.96 0.91
N PRO A 21 -8.43 -10.89 1.64
CA PRO A 21 -7.79 -12.04 1.04
C PRO A 21 -8.75 -12.90 0.22
N VAL A 22 -8.33 -13.31 -0.97
CA VAL A 22 -9.08 -14.19 -1.88
C VAL A 22 -8.34 -15.50 -2.06
N ILE A 23 -9.00 -16.62 -1.74
CA ILE A 23 -8.49 -17.97 -1.99
C ILE A 23 -9.06 -18.46 -3.32
N VAL A 24 -8.17 -18.94 -4.21
CA VAL A 24 -8.49 -19.50 -5.52
C VAL A 24 -8.26 -20.99 -5.49
N ASP A 25 -9.33 -21.79 -5.64
CA ASP A 25 -9.29 -23.23 -5.80
C ASP A 25 -9.25 -23.59 -7.30
N LEU A 26 -8.10 -24.05 -7.78
CA LEU A 26 -7.92 -24.53 -9.15
C LEU A 26 -8.27 -26.02 -9.22
N TRP A 27 -9.35 -26.33 -9.90
CA TRP A 27 -9.93 -27.66 -9.96
C TRP A 27 -10.38 -28.08 -11.36
N ALA A 28 -10.79 -29.35 -11.52
CA ALA A 28 -11.48 -29.85 -12.71
C ALA A 28 -12.51 -30.92 -12.35
N PRO A 29 -13.54 -31.20 -13.19
CA PRO A 29 -14.59 -32.18 -12.91
C PRO A 29 -14.09 -33.61 -12.71
N TRP A 30 -12.99 -33.98 -13.35
CA TRP A 30 -12.35 -35.31 -13.26
C TRP A 30 -11.39 -35.43 -12.07
N CYS A 31 -11.14 -34.37 -11.31
CA CYS A 31 -10.21 -34.37 -10.19
C CYS A 31 -10.88 -34.93 -8.91
N GLU A 32 -10.70 -36.20 -8.60
CA GLU A 32 -11.25 -36.80 -7.38
C GLU A 32 -10.70 -36.18 -6.08
N PRO A 33 -9.38 -35.85 -5.95
CA PRO A 33 -8.89 -35.17 -4.76
C PRO A 33 -9.48 -33.76 -4.55
N CYS A 34 -9.82 -33.06 -5.63
CA CYS A 34 -10.49 -31.75 -5.55
C CYS A 34 -11.86 -31.84 -4.87
N LYS A 35 -12.63 -32.91 -5.20
CA LYS A 35 -13.96 -33.15 -4.61
C LYS A 35 -13.90 -33.34 -3.10
N SER A 36 -12.77 -33.82 -2.58
CA SER A 36 -12.56 -33.95 -1.13
C SER A 36 -12.07 -32.67 -0.47
N LEU A 37 -11.26 -31.87 -1.18
CA LEU A 37 -10.68 -30.63 -0.65
C LEU A 37 -11.70 -29.46 -0.63
N THR A 38 -12.47 -29.29 -1.70
CA THR A 38 -13.41 -28.17 -1.84
C THR A 38 -14.38 -28.00 -0.65
N PRO A 39 -15.03 -29.06 -0.13
CA PRO A 39 -15.89 -28.92 1.06
C PRO A 39 -15.12 -28.49 2.32
N ILE A 40 -13.85 -28.90 2.46
CA ILE A 40 -13.00 -28.49 3.59
C ILE A 40 -12.72 -27.00 3.48
N LEU A 41 -12.30 -26.51 2.29
CA LEU A 41 -12.09 -25.08 2.03
C LEU A 41 -13.36 -24.24 2.34
N GLU A 42 -14.52 -24.68 1.83
CA GLU A 42 -15.80 -24.00 2.10
C GLU A 42 -16.11 -23.94 3.59
N THR A 43 -15.89 -25.05 4.31
CA THR A 43 -16.17 -25.12 5.76
C THR A 43 -15.24 -24.20 6.56
N VAL A 44 -13.96 -24.22 6.25
CA VAL A 44 -12.96 -23.42 6.98
C VAL A 44 -13.14 -21.93 6.66
N VAL A 45 -13.30 -21.58 5.38
CA VAL A 45 -13.50 -20.18 4.98
C VAL A 45 -14.82 -19.61 5.57
N ALA A 46 -15.88 -20.41 5.67
CA ALA A 46 -17.12 -19.96 6.31
C ALA A 46 -16.94 -19.55 7.78
N LYS A 47 -15.97 -20.12 8.50
CA LYS A 47 -15.66 -19.77 9.90
C LYS A 47 -15.03 -18.37 10.02
N THR A 48 -14.51 -17.79 8.95
CA THR A 48 -13.86 -16.45 8.95
C THR A 48 -14.86 -15.29 8.96
N ASN A 49 -16.17 -15.55 8.95
CA ASN A 49 -17.22 -14.52 8.90
C ASN A 49 -17.03 -13.53 7.75
N SER A 50 -16.68 -14.01 6.57
CA SER A 50 -16.44 -13.23 5.35
C SER A 50 -15.17 -12.36 5.37
N ALA A 51 -14.22 -12.61 6.29
CA ALA A 51 -12.92 -11.96 6.29
C ALA A 51 -12.00 -12.51 5.18
N VAL A 52 -12.34 -13.67 4.59
CA VAL A 52 -11.66 -14.28 3.44
C VAL A 52 -12.71 -14.69 2.42
N GLU A 53 -12.47 -14.48 1.14
CA GLU A 53 -13.32 -14.94 0.04
C GLU A 53 -12.73 -16.19 -0.61
N LEU A 54 -13.59 -17.18 -0.95
CA LEU A 54 -13.21 -18.40 -1.67
C LEU A 54 -13.87 -18.41 -3.05
N VAL A 55 -13.05 -18.54 -4.09
CA VAL A 55 -13.49 -18.69 -5.47
C VAL A 55 -12.93 -19.96 -6.11
N ALA A 56 -13.63 -20.47 -7.13
CA ALA A 56 -13.23 -21.66 -7.87
C ALA A 56 -12.93 -21.33 -9.33
N VAL A 57 -11.88 -21.94 -9.88
CA VAL A 57 -11.53 -21.86 -11.29
C VAL A 57 -11.43 -23.26 -11.87
N ASN A 58 -12.30 -23.58 -12.85
CA ASN A 58 -12.17 -24.79 -13.63
C ASN A 58 -11.05 -24.63 -14.68
N ILE A 59 -9.94 -25.33 -14.52
CA ILE A 59 -8.76 -25.19 -15.40
C ILE A 59 -8.98 -25.72 -16.82
N ASP A 60 -10.00 -26.54 -17.06
CA ASP A 60 -10.34 -27.03 -18.40
C ASP A 60 -11.04 -25.94 -19.22
N GLU A 61 -11.76 -25.03 -18.57
CA GLU A 61 -12.50 -23.94 -19.17
C GLU A 61 -11.71 -22.61 -19.19
N ASN A 62 -10.64 -22.51 -18.39
CA ASN A 62 -9.86 -21.29 -18.18
C ASN A 62 -8.36 -21.50 -18.47
N PRO A 63 -8.00 -21.65 -19.77
CA PRO A 63 -6.64 -21.97 -20.19
C PRO A 63 -5.62 -20.86 -19.91
N GLN A 64 -6.02 -19.58 -19.84
CA GLN A 64 -5.10 -18.48 -19.56
C GLN A 64 -4.65 -18.50 -18.10
N ILE A 65 -5.59 -18.69 -17.17
CA ILE A 65 -5.28 -18.86 -15.72
C ILE A 65 -4.38 -20.07 -15.54
N ARG A 66 -4.73 -21.21 -16.15
CA ARG A 66 -3.92 -22.44 -16.10
C ARG A 66 -2.48 -22.18 -16.55
N GLN A 67 -2.28 -21.44 -17.64
CA GLN A 67 -0.96 -21.11 -18.19
C GLN A 67 -0.21 -20.12 -17.28
N THR A 68 -0.88 -19.06 -16.83
CA THR A 68 -0.29 -18.03 -15.98
C THR A 68 0.26 -18.62 -14.68
N PHE A 69 -0.49 -19.50 -14.03
CA PHE A 69 -0.07 -20.17 -12.80
C PHE A 69 0.76 -21.43 -13.05
N GLN A 70 1.06 -21.75 -14.32
CA GLN A 70 1.83 -22.95 -14.71
C GLN A 70 1.34 -24.22 -14.00
N VAL A 71 0.02 -24.43 -13.93
CA VAL A 71 -0.62 -25.49 -13.15
C VAL A 71 -0.23 -26.85 -13.70
N GLN A 72 0.64 -27.54 -12.96
CA GLN A 72 1.13 -28.89 -13.32
C GLN A 72 0.26 -30.01 -12.72
N SER A 73 -0.35 -29.77 -11.57
CA SER A 73 -1.21 -30.69 -10.87
C SER A 73 -2.34 -29.98 -10.15
N ILE A 74 -3.46 -30.68 -9.97
CA ILE A 74 -4.62 -30.20 -9.19
C ILE A 74 -4.99 -31.25 -8.13
N PRO A 75 -5.59 -30.81 -6.99
CA PRO A 75 -5.94 -29.42 -6.67
C PRO A 75 -4.72 -28.54 -6.46
N ALA A 76 -4.82 -27.27 -6.84
CA ALA A 76 -3.84 -26.24 -6.50
C ALA A 76 -4.59 -25.03 -5.94
N VAL A 77 -4.20 -24.58 -4.76
CA VAL A 77 -4.85 -23.48 -4.05
C VAL A 77 -3.87 -22.35 -3.87
N TYR A 78 -4.30 -21.15 -4.22
CA TYR A 78 -3.51 -19.92 -4.06
C TYR A 78 -4.30 -18.89 -3.27
N ALA A 79 -3.60 -18.16 -2.38
CA ALA A 79 -4.15 -17.02 -1.68
C ALA A 79 -3.59 -15.71 -2.24
N PHE A 80 -4.48 -14.78 -2.51
CA PHE A 80 -4.18 -13.43 -2.98
C PHE A 80 -4.48 -12.43 -1.88
N LYS A 81 -3.57 -11.47 -1.70
CA LYS A 81 -3.74 -10.29 -0.84
C LYS A 81 -2.98 -9.13 -1.50
N ASP A 82 -3.55 -7.92 -1.49
CA ASP A 82 -2.95 -6.72 -2.07
C ASP A 82 -2.54 -6.89 -3.55
N GLY A 83 -3.38 -7.59 -4.33
CA GLY A 83 -3.15 -7.84 -5.76
C GLY A 83 -2.09 -8.91 -6.08
N ALA A 84 -1.47 -9.53 -5.08
CA ALA A 84 -0.39 -10.50 -5.25
C ALA A 84 -0.68 -11.85 -4.60
N VAL A 85 -0.03 -12.91 -5.09
CA VAL A 85 -0.03 -14.23 -4.44
C VAL A 85 0.85 -14.15 -3.19
N VAL A 86 0.25 -14.43 -2.02
CA VAL A 86 0.96 -14.40 -0.73
C VAL A 86 1.23 -15.79 -0.16
N ASN A 87 0.41 -16.78 -0.52
CA ASN A 87 0.55 -18.17 -0.04
C ASN A 87 -0.09 -19.14 -1.02
N GLY A 88 0.19 -20.44 -0.90
CA GLY A 88 -0.45 -21.47 -1.72
C GLY A 88 0.05 -22.88 -1.41
N PHE A 89 -0.73 -23.87 -1.82
CA PHE A 89 -0.35 -25.28 -1.72
C PHE A 89 -0.87 -26.08 -2.89
N MET A 90 -0.29 -27.27 -3.12
CA MET A 90 -0.71 -28.22 -4.15
C MET A 90 -1.07 -29.56 -3.50
N GLY A 91 -2.06 -30.23 -4.11
CA GLY A 91 -2.58 -31.51 -3.61
C GLY A 91 -3.65 -31.34 -2.53
N ALA A 92 -4.37 -32.41 -2.26
CA ALA A 92 -5.39 -32.43 -1.21
C ALA A 92 -4.73 -32.31 0.17
N GLN A 93 -5.30 -31.46 1.03
CA GLN A 93 -4.89 -31.24 2.40
C GLN A 93 -6.03 -31.60 3.37
N GLY A 94 -5.67 -31.97 4.59
CA GLY A 94 -6.64 -32.16 5.68
C GLY A 94 -7.15 -30.83 6.26
N GLU A 95 -8.22 -30.90 7.06
CA GLU A 95 -8.86 -29.72 7.65
C GLU A 95 -7.87 -28.87 8.46
N ASP A 96 -7.00 -29.48 9.27
CA ASP A 96 -6.04 -28.74 10.10
C ASP A 96 -5.07 -27.90 9.24
N ALA A 97 -4.53 -28.48 8.17
CA ALA A 97 -3.61 -27.77 7.28
C ALA A 97 -4.33 -26.65 6.49
N VAL A 98 -5.58 -26.87 6.09
CA VAL A 98 -6.41 -25.83 5.46
C VAL A 98 -6.75 -24.73 6.47
N GLN A 99 -6.98 -25.07 7.74
CA GLN A 99 -7.23 -24.08 8.80
C GLN A 99 -5.99 -23.20 9.02
N GLU A 100 -4.80 -23.81 9.17
CA GLU A 100 -3.53 -23.05 9.30
C GLU A 100 -3.28 -22.14 8.09
N PHE A 101 -3.57 -22.62 6.88
CA PHE A 101 -3.46 -21.83 5.65
C PHE A 101 -4.40 -20.62 5.67
N VAL A 102 -5.66 -20.81 6.04
CA VAL A 102 -6.66 -19.72 6.10
C VAL A 102 -6.31 -18.74 7.24
N ASP A 103 -5.92 -19.26 8.41
CA ASP A 103 -5.55 -18.42 9.57
C ASP A 103 -4.34 -17.53 9.25
N SER A 104 -3.40 -17.99 8.41
CA SER A 104 -2.25 -17.20 7.97
C SER A 104 -2.61 -15.98 7.11
N LEU A 105 -3.84 -15.91 6.61
CA LEU A 105 -4.34 -14.80 5.78
C LEU A 105 -5.09 -13.75 6.60
N LEU A 106 -5.51 -14.11 7.82
CA LEU A 106 -6.24 -13.21 8.70
C LEU A 106 -5.28 -12.23 9.40
N PRO A 107 -5.73 -11.03 9.72
CA PRO A 107 -4.96 -10.12 10.55
C PRO A 107 -4.62 -10.77 11.90
N THR A 108 -3.39 -10.61 12.33
CA THR A 108 -2.98 -11.00 13.68
C THR A 108 -3.51 -10.00 14.71
N GLU A 109 -3.48 -10.36 16.01
CA GLU A 109 -3.77 -9.40 17.07
C GLU A 109 -2.85 -8.17 17.00
N GLN A 110 -1.59 -8.37 16.59
CA GLN A 110 -0.62 -7.29 16.41
C GLN A 110 -0.99 -6.37 15.24
N ASP A 111 -1.44 -6.93 14.10
CA ASP A 111 -1.91 -6.15 12.95
C ASP A 111 -3.14 -5.30 13.34
N THR A 112 -4.08 -5.89 14.09
CA THR A 112 -5.27 -5.18 14.57
C THR A 112 -4.92 -4.04 15.53
N ILE A 113 -3.96 -4.27 16.45
CA ILE A 113 -3.47 -3.22 17.35
C ILE A 113 -2.81 -2.09 16.54
N LEU A 114 -1.96 -2.44 15.59
CA LEU A 114 -1.28 -1.48 14.72
C LEU A 114 -2.27 -0.62 13.92
N GLU A 115 -3.27 -1.25 13.28
CA GLU A 115 -4.34 -0.55 12.56
C GLU A 115 -5.13 0.41 13.46
N ASN A 116 -5.45 -0.02 14.69
CA ASN A 116 -6.16 0.83 15.65
C ASN A 116 -5.32 2.04 16.08
N LEU A 117 -4.02 1.84 16.35
CA LEU A 117 -3.10 2.93 16.72
C LEU A 117 -2.91 3.92 15.56
N LEU A 118 -2.81 3.44 14.32
CA LEU A 118 -2.77 4.28 13.12
C LEU A 118 -4.06 5.08 12.94
N ALA A 119 -5.21 4.41 13.13
CA ALA A 119 -6.52 5.05 13.00
C ALA A 119 -6.75 6.12 14.10
N GLU A 120 -6.21 5.94 15.30
CA GLU A 120 -6.25 6.95 16.37
C GLU A 120 -5.42 8.17 15.99
N GLY A 121 -4.24 7.97 15.38
CA GLY A 121 -3.39 9.02 14.82
C GLY A 121 -2.88 10.05 15.82
N SER A 122 -2.92 9.77 17.11
CA SER A 122 -2.39 10.65 18.16
C SER A 122 -0.86 10.57 18.23
N GLU A 123 -0.20 11.58 18.79
CA GLU A 123 1.26 11.54 19.02
C GLU A 123 1.66 10.33 19.85
N GLU A 124 0.84 9.95 20.84
CA GLU A 124 1.08 8.81 21.73
C GLU A 124 0.97 7.49 20.97
N SER A 125 -0.13 7.29 20.22
CA SER A 125 -0.37 6.06 19.46
C SER A 125 0.66 5.84 18.34
N LEU A 126 1.02 6.90 17.60
CA LEU A 126 2.05 6.84 16.56
C LEU A 126 3.43 6.57 17.13
N SER A 127 3.75 7.14 18.30
CA SER A 127 5.00 6.86 19.00
C SER A 127 5.09 5.41 19.48
N GLU A 128 3.97 4.82 19.94
CA GLU A 128 3.90 3.40 20.33
C GLU A 128 4.21 2.49 19.13
N ILE A 129 3.66 2.79 17.94
CA ILE A 129 4.00 2.08 16.70
C ILE A 129 5.51 2.14 16.44
N LEU A 130 6.11 3.32 16.56
CA LEU A 130 7.53 3.52 16.26
C LEU A 130 8.48 2.92 17.32
N LEU A 131 7.99 2.56 18.48
CA LEU A 131 8.74 1.74 19.44
C LEU A 131 8.86 0.28 18.96
N ALA A 132 7.81 -0.25 18.31
CA ALA A 132 7.78 -1.61 17.78
C ALA A 132 8.41 -1.70 16.38
N VAL A 133 8.10 -0.74 15.50
CA VAL A 133 8.54 -0.67 14.10
C VAL A 133 9.09 0.74 13.82
N PRO A 134 10.39 0.99 14.08
CA PRO A 134 10.99 2.34 14.04
C PRO A 134 10.96 3.05 12.70
N ASP A 135 10.80 2.30 11.60
CA ASP A 135 10.79 2.74 10.21
C ASP A 135 9.41 2.56 9.53
N HIS A 136 8.34 2.47 10.33
CA HIS A 136 6.98 2.37 9.82
C HIS A 136 6.59 3.65 9.08
N VAL A 137 6.52 3.59 7.74
CA VAL A 137 6.41 4.77 6.85
C VAL A 137 5.22 5.66 7.23
N GLU A 138 4.03 5.08 7.37
CA GLU A 138 2.80 5.83 7.66
C GLU A 138 2.84 6.49 9.05
N ALA A 139 3.35 5.79 10.08
CA ALA A 139 3.49 6.36 11.41
C ALA A 139 4.55 7.47 11.46
N VAL A 140 5.67 7.30 10.74
CA VAL A 140 6.72 8.33 10.63
C VAL A 140 6.17 9.58 9.96
N THR A 141 5.48 9.45 8.82
CA THR A 141 4.93 10.62 8.10
C THR A 141 3.83 11.32 8.89
N ALA A 142 2.92 10.57 9.50
CA ALA A 142 1.87 11.13 10.33
C ALA A 142 2.41 11.87 11.57
N LEU A 143 3.36 11.25 12.30
CA LEU A 143 3.97 11.86 13.48
C LEU A 143 4.83 13.08 13.10
N ALA A 144 5.55 13.02 11.98
CA ALA A 144 6.31 14.17 11.49
C ALA A 144 5.40 15.36 11.15
N MET A 145 4.21 15.13 10.59
CA MET A 145 3.22 16.21 10.39
C MET A 145 2.74 16.83 11.69
N ILE A 146 2.44 16.02 12.72
CA ILE A 146 2.08 16.53 14.05
C ILE A 146 3.20 17.42 14.62
N PHE A 147 4.47 17.02 14.44
CA PHE A 147 5.61 17.82 14.89
C PHE A 147 5.74 19.14 14.13
N VAL A 148 5.50 19.13 12.81
CA VAL A 148 5.48 20.37 12.00
C VAL A 148 4.39 21.31 12.48
N GLU A 149 3.16 20.81 12.67
CA GLU A 149 2.01 21.60 13.16
C GLU A 149 2.22 22.14 14.58
N SER A 150 3.07 21.48 15.37
CA SER A 150 3.43 21.88 16.74
C SER A 150 4.72 22.70 16.82
N ASP A 151 5.25 23.20 15.68
CA ASP A 151 6.51 23.96 15.57
C ASP A 151 7.77 23.21 16.09
N ARG A 152 7.71 21.86 16.05
CA ARG A 152 8.80 20.95 16.47
C ARG A 152 9.60 20.48 15.24
N VAL A 153 10.10 21.44 14.47
CA VAL A 153 10.73 21.24 13.15
C VAL A 153 11.91 20.26 13.19
N ASP A 154 12.82 20.42 14.17
CA ASP A 154 14.01 19.56 14.26
C ASP A 154 13.64 18.08 14.52
N GLU A 155 12.59 17.83 15.31
CA GLU A 155 12.09 16.48 15.58
C GLU A 155 11.43 15.87 14.36
N ALA A 156 10.64 16.64 13.61
CA ALA A 156 10.05 16.21 12.35
C ALA A 156 11.12 15.78 11.34
N LEU A 157 12.13 16.63 11.12
CA LEU A 157 13.23 16.36 10.19
C LEU A 157 14.11 15.17 10.62
N ALA A 158 14.30 14.97 11.93
CA ALA A 158 15.02 13.82 12.45
C ALA A 158 14.24 12.51 12.26
N LEU A 159 12.91 12.58 12.39
CA LEU A 159 12.02 11.44 12.24
C LEU A 159 11.97 10.96 10.78
N LEU A 160 11.80 11.89 9.82
CA LEU A 160 11.74 11.58 8.39
C LEU A 160 12.98 10.87 7.85
N LYS A 161 14.16 11.07 8.46
CA LYS A 161 15.40 10.38 8.07
C LYS A 161 15.39 8.87 8.32
N ARG A 162 14.38 8.34 9.04
CA ARG A 162 14.25 6.91 9.33
C ARG A 162 13.68 6.11 8.16
N ILE A 163 13.03 6.79 7.20
CA ILE A 163 12.35 6.17 6.06
C ILE A 163 12.94 6.64 4.73
N PRO A 164 12.75 5.88 3.65
CA PRO A 164 13.19 6.31 2.32
C PRO A 164 12.52 7.61 1.88
N GLU A 165 13.26 8.40 1.11
CA GLU A 165 12.74 9.63 0.51
C GLU A 165 11.60 9.32 -0.49
N SER A 166 10.50 10.05 -0.38
CA SER A 166 9.32 9.99 -1.24
C SER A 166 8.80 11.39 -1.55
N SER A 167 7.80 11.51 -2.41
CA SER A 167 7.12 12.80 -2.63
C SER A 167 6.48 13.36 -1.35
N GLU A 168 6.00 12.48 -0.49
CA GLU A 168 5.36 12.84 0.78
C GLU A 168 6.39 13.32 1.80
N THR A 169 7.50 12.59 1.99
CA THR A 169 8.58 13.03 2.90
C THR A 169 9.15 14.37 2.49
N ARG A 170 9.43 14.60 1.19
CA ARG A 170 9.88 15.91 0.69
C ARG A 170 8.87 17.02 0.97
N ARG A 171 7.59 16.75 0.79
CA ARG A 171 6.54 17.73 1.11
C ARG A 171 6.51 18.09 2.58
N ILE A 172 6.61 17.10 3.48
CA ILE A 172 6.64 17.34 4.93
C ILE A 172 7.91 18.11 5.32
N GLU A 173 9.07 17.75 4.77
CA GLU A 173 10.32 18.48 4.99
C GLU A 173 10.23 19.94 4.50
N ALA A 174 9.62 20.15 3.35
CA ALA A 174 9.40 21.49 2.82
C ALA A 174 8.48 22.32 3.73
N LEU A 175 7.36 21.76 4.18
CA LEU A 175 6.48 22.39 5.17
C LEU A 175 7.20 22.72 6.48
N ALA A 176 8.05 21.81 6.96
CA ALA A 176 8.86 22.04 8.16
C ALA A 176 9.80 23.25 8.02
N ARG A 177 10.35 23.49 6.81
CA ARG A 177 11.26 24.61 6.55
C ARG A 177 10.55 25.91 6.23
N THR A 178 9.41 25.87 5.54
CA THR A 178 8.69 27.05 5.07
C THR A 178 7.64 27.57 6.06
N GLY A 179 7.22 26.70 7.00
CA GLY A 179 6.12 26.99 7.91
C GLY A 179 4.75 26.95 7.24
N ASP A 180 3.74 27.46 7.94
CA ASP A 180 2.37 27.58 7.43
C ASP A 180 2.30 28.74 6.42
N ILE A 181 2.19 28.39 5.13
CA ILE A 181 2.17 29.34 4.02
C ILE A 181 1.00 29.02 3.08
N THR A 182 0.22 30.04 2.73
CA THR A 182 -0.92 29.88 1.83
C THR A 182 -0.50 29.69 0.36
N PRO A 183 -1.34 29.05 -0.48
CA PRO A 183 -1.03 28.87 -1.90
C PRO A 183 -0.72 30.19 -2.64
N ASP A 184 -1.41 31.28 -2.32
CA ASP A 184 -1.19 32.57 -2.95
C ASP A 184 0.18 33.17 -2.53
N GLU A 185 0.53 33.07 -1.26
CA GLU A 185 1.86 33.47 -0.76
C GLU A 185 2.99 32.63 -1.37
N ILE A 186 2.76 31.33 -1.59
CA ILE A 186 3.70 30.45 -2.29
C ILE A 186 3.96 30.98 -3.71
N ILE A 187 2.90 31.33 -4.44
CA ILE A 187 3.05 31.84 -5.81
C ILE A 187 3.85 33.13 -5.85
N GLU A 188 3.50 34.12 -5.00
CA GLU A 188 4.25 35.37 -4.90
C GLU A 188 5.72 35.13 -4.54
N ARG A 189 5.98 34.22 -3.61
CA ARG A 189 7.34 33.86 -3.19
C ARG A 189 8.13 33.17 -4.30
N LEU A 190 7.52 32.25 -5.05
CA LEU A 190 8.13 31.60 -6.21
C LEU A 190 8.49 32.62 -7.31
N GLU A 191 7.63 33.61 -7.59
CA GLU A 191 7.94 34.67 -8.55
C GLU A 191 9.14 35.50 -8.10
N TYR A 192 9.19 35.86 -6.83
CA TYR A 192 10.30 36.60 -6.24
C TYR A 192 11.64 35.82 -6.31
N LEU A 193 11.59 34.55 -5.95
CA LEU A 193 12.77 33.67 -5.93
C LEU A 193 13.28 33.35 -7.33
N LEU A 194 12.41 33.22 -8.34
CA LEU A 194 12.78 32.88 -9.71
C LEU A 194 13.84 33.82 -10.27
N GLU A 195 13.82 35.10 -9.88
CA GLU A 195 14.81 36.08 -10.29
C GLU A 195 16.18 35.93 -9.56
N ARG A 196 16.22 35.10 -8.51
CA ARG A 196 17.36 34.98 -7.57
C ARG A 196 17.99 33.59 -7.52
N VAL A 197 17.38 32.58 -8.14
CA VAL A 197 17.87 31.17 -8.12
C VAL A 197 19.22 30.99 -8.82
N SER A 198 19.62 31.89 -9.74
CA SER A 198 20.90 31.81 -10.44
C SER A 198 22.04 32.22 -9.52
N GLY A 199 22.89 31.26 -9.14
CA GLY A 199 24.06 31.50 -8.28
C GLY A 199 23.73 31.66 -6.78
N ASN A 200 22.50 31.37 -6.36
CA ASN A 200 22.08 31.39 -4.95
C ASN A 200 21.44 30.04 -4.58
N ASP A 201 22.19 29.22 -3.86
CA ASP A 201 21.75 27.88 -3.48
C ASP A 201 20.61 27.89 -2.44
N GLU A 202 20.58 28.87 -1.52
CA GLU A 202 19.51 29.04 -0.55
C GLU A 202 18.18 29.38 -1.24
N ALA A 203 18.22 30.35 -2.18
CA ALA A 203 17.03 30.71 -2.95
C ALA A 203 16.55 29.54 -3.83
N ARG A 204 17.46 28.72 -4.33
CA ARG A 204 17.13 27.52 -5.10
C ARG A 204 16.48 26.46 -4.22
N GLN A 205 17.01 26.22 -3.02
CA GLN A 205 16.43 25.27 -2.08
C GLN A 205 15.04 25.71 -1.65
N GLU A 206 14.86 26.95 -1.25
CA GLU A 206 13.55 27.50 -0.88
C GLU A 206 12.56 27.39 -2.05
N PHE A 207 13.00 27.65 -3.28
CA PHE A 207 12.15 27.51 -4.47
C PHE A 207 11.66 26.06 -4.66
N VAL A 208 12.55 25.07 -4.48
CA VAL A 208 12.20 23.65 -4.58
C VAL A 208 11.27 23.23 -3.45
N ASP A 209 11.53 23.65 -2.21
CA ASP A 209 10.66 23.37 -1.07
C ASP A 209 9.24 23.89 -1.32
N LEU A 210 9.08 25.12 -1.81
CA LEU A 210 7.77 25.68 -2.15
C LEU A 210 7.06 24.92 -3.28
N LEU A 211 7.79 24.37 -4.26
CA LEU A 211 7.21 23.49 -5.28
C LEU A 211 6.74 22.16 -4.70
N ASP A 212 7.45 21.62 -3.72
CA ASP A 212 7.06 20.37 -3.06
C ASP A 212 5.84 20.57 -2.14
N VAL A 213 5.71 21.73 -1.50
CA VAL A 213 4.49 22.13 -0.76
C VAL A 213 3.28 22.21 -1.69
N LEU A 214 3.41 22.78 -2.89
CA LEU A 214 2.33 22.83 -3.90
C LEU A 214 1.95 21.45 -4.43
N GLY A 215 2.86 20.48 -4.35
CA GLY A 215 2.67 19.10 -4.80
C GLY A 215 3.02 18.84 -6.26
N SER A 216 3.29 17.58 -6.57
CA SER A 216 3.71 17.14 -7.90
C SER A 216 2.63 17.26 -8.98
N GLU A 217 1.37 17.11 -8.58
CA GLU A 217 0.20 17.14 -9.48
C GLU A 217 -0.32 18.56 -9.79
N SER A 218 0.25 19.59 -9.12
CA SER A 218 -0.17 20.97 -9.32
C SER A 218 0.31 21.51 -10.68
N ASP A 219 -0.63 22.01 -11.50
CA ASP A 219 -0.31 22.69 -12.76
C ASP A 219 0.56 23.93 -12.56
N GLN A 220 0.36 24.64 -11.45
CA GLN A 220 1.16 25.80 -11.06
C GLN A 220 2.59 25.38 -10.75
N ALA A 221 2.78 24.33 -9.92
CA ALA A 221 4.10 23.80 -9.63
C ALA A 221 4.83 23.35 -10.92
N ASN A 222 4.13 22.67 -11.81
CA ASN A 222 4.68 22.22 -13.09
C ASN A 222 5.08 23.39 -14.01
N SER A 223 4.32 24.50 -13.98
CA SER A 223 4.67 25.73 -14.70
C SER A 223 5.96 26.34 -14.15
N PHE A 224 6.10 26.45 -12.82
CA PHE A 224 7.29 27.01 -12.18
C PHE A 224 8.51 26.10 -12.33
N ARG A 225 8.36 24.77 -12.33
CA ARG A 225 9.46 23.81 -12.66
C ARG A 225 10.04 24.08 -14.05
N ARG A 226 9.17 24.32 -15.05
CA ARG A 226 9.62 24.69 -16.41
C ARG A 226 10.34 26.03 -16.45
N LYS A 227 9.84 27.03 -15.75
CA LYS A 227 10.49 28.36 -15.64
C LYS A 227 11.86 28.25 -14.98
N LEU A 228 11.96 27.47 -13.90
CA LEU A 228 13.24 27.22 -13.20
C LEU A 228 14.25 26.57 -14.14
N ALA A 229 13.85 25.50 -14.85
CA ALA A 229 14.74 24.81 -15.80
C ALA A 229 15.26 25.79 -16.88
N SER A 230 14.40 26.63 -17.46
CA SER A 230 14.82 27.61 -18.48
C SER A 230 15.70 28.74 -17.94
N LYS A 231 15.75 28.96 -16.61
CA LYS A 231 16.57 30.00 -15.96
C LYS A 231 17.97 29.45 -15.59
N LEU A 232 18.10 28.12 -15.43
CA LEU A 232 19.32 27.46 -14.99
C LEU A 232 20.13 26.87 -16.17
N PHE A 233 19.48 26.58 -17.29
CA PHE A 233 20.02 26.02 -18.52
C PHE A 233 19.70 26.87 -19.73
#